data_0aafe55e19cbda52257f64f7c5819a91
#
_entry.id   0aafe55e19cbda52257f64f7c5819a91
#
_cell.length_a   1.000
_cell.length_b   1.000
_cell.length_c   1.000
_cell.angle_alpha   90.00
_cell.angle_beta   90.00
_cell.angle_gamma   90.00
#
_symmetry.space_group_name_H-M   'P 1'
#
loop_
_entity.id
_entity.type
_entity.pdbx_description
1 polymer ?
#
loop_
_entity_poly.entity_id
_entity_poly.type
_entity_poly.pdbx_seq_one_letter_code
_entity_poly.pdbx_strand_id
1 'polypeptide(L)'
;SDLRAQFSQATVVGITGSVGKTTTKELIAHILKDRNVLCTPAYVNSEMGVSQWLLKELPSRDRDEELVIIVEMGAYRTGEIKKLCSVTKPAMGVITFIGSQHIALFGSQERLCQAKGELLESLPEDGKAFINGDNSLCESMKDKCRCAITSVGTGGHADLEAFDIEETGDGIRFKLDQQHFSLNLHGTHNVTNILLAIAVAEKLGLDRASSAARLRSFEPPHHTFSVHKHGSITVLDDTHNASPSSFRASLAWAKSQPMGQKILITPGLIELGRDEDRIHRELGTASNGIIDRVIFTGKHGRNAFAEGFNGSVETFGKEVSAIKEGDLLLCVGRVSQKHIDRLIP
;
A
#
# COMPACT_ATOMS: atom_id res chain seq x y z
N SER A 1 -13.19 -19.90 14.30
CA SER A 1 -12.52 -19.54 15.59
C SER A 1 -11.88 -20.74 16.25
N ASP A 2 -12.55 -21.89 16.25
CA ASP A 2 -12.10 -23.08 16.98
C ASP A 2 -10.80 -23.68 16.40
N LEU A 3 -10.65 -23.70 15.08
CA LEU A 3 -9.41 -24.14 14.45
C LEU A 3 -8.24 -23.22 14.83
N ARG A 4 -8.44 -21.87 14.76
CA ARG A 4 -7.39 -20.90 15.13
C ARG A 4 -6.99 -21.06 16.62
N ALA A 5 -7.92 -21.36 17.51
CA ALA A 5 -7.64 -21.57 18.93
C ALA A 5 -6.73 -22.78 19.21
N GLN A 6 -6.63 -23.72 18.27
CA GLN A 6 -5.74 -24.88 18.39
C GLN A 6 -4.26 -24.55 18.10
N PHE A 7 -3.97 -23.36 17.59
CA PHE A 7 -2.62 -22.87 17.31
C PHE A 7 -2.21 -21.84 18.38
N SER A 8 -2.01 -22.29 19.61
CA SER A 8 -1.70 -21.41 20.75
C SER A 8 -0.36 -20.69 20.59
N GLN A 9 0.59 -21.28 19.89
CA GLN A 9 1.92 -20.71 19.60
C GLN A 9 1.93 -19.75 18.40
N ALA A 10 0.78 -19.58 17.71
CA ALA A 10 0.74 -18.71 16.56
C ALA A 10 0.52 -17.24 16.94
N THR A 11 1.42 -16.38 16.47
CA THR A 11 1.28 -14.93 16.56
C THR A 11 0.59 -14.39 15.30
N VAL A 12 -0.54 -13.71 15.46
CA VAL A 12 -1.25 -13.11 14.34
C VAL A 12 -0.99 -11.60 14.26
N VAL A 13 -0.60 -11.14 13.08
CA VAL A 13 -0.43 -9.73 12.73
C VAL A 13 -1.56 -9.32 11.79
N GLY A 14 -2.49 -8.49 12.26
CA GLY A 14 -3.55 -7.90 11.43
C GLY A 14 -3.07 -6.59 10.80
N ILE A 15 -3.31 -6.38 9.52
CA ILE A 15 -2.88 -5.18 8.80
C ILE A 15 -4.08 -4.54 8.11
N THR A 16 -4.38 -3.29 8.44
CA THR A 16 -5.43 -2.52 7.77
C THR A 16 -4.97 -1.10 7.42
N GLY A 17 -5.78 -0.40 6.65
CA GLY A 17 -5.54 0.95 6.16
C GLY A 17 -6.27 1.19 4.84
N SER A 18 -6.21 2.40 4.33
CA SER A 18 -6.71 2.74 3.00
C SER A 18 -5.70 2.30 1.93
N VAL A 19 -4.43 2.64 2.09
CA VAL A 19 -3.32 2.36 1.16
C VAL A 19 -2.16 1.70 1.92
N GLY A 20 -1.30 0.96 1.24
CA GLY A 20 -0.07 0.39 1.81
C GLY A 20 -0.21 -0.98 2.49
N LYS A 21 -1.42 -1.51 2.67
CA LYS A 21 -1.67 -2.81 3.33
C LYS A 21 -0.88 -3.96 2.71
N THR A 22 -1.05 -4.16 1.40
CA THR A 22 -0.40 -5.26 0.66
C THR A 22 1.12 -5.11 0.70
N THR A 23 1.63 -3.89 0.44
CA THR A 23 3.07 -3.62 0.50
C THR A 23 3.65 -3.94 1.89
N THR A 24 3.00 -3.45 2.96
CA THR A 24 3.44 -3.72 4.35
C THR A 24 3.38 -5.21 4.68
N LYS A 25 2.33 -5.91 4.25
CA LYS A 25 2.16 -7.35 4.40
C LYS A 25 3.32 -8.13 3.76
N GLU A 26 3.63 -7.82 2.51
CA GLU A 26 4.71 -8.49 1.77
C GLU A 26 6.09 -8.14 2.34
N LEU A 27 6.31 -6.90 2.80
CA LEU A 27 7.54 -6.50 3.48
C LEU A 27 7.75 -7.31 4.78
N ILE A 28 6.71 -7.45 5.62
CA ILE A 28 6.79 -8.26 6.84
C ILE A 28 7.09 -9.71 6.50
N ALA A 29 6.36 -10.29 5.54
CA ALA A 29 6.57 -11.68 5.11
C ALA A 29 7.99 -11.90 4.58
N HIS A 30 8.52 -10.96 3.79
CA HIS A 30 9.88 -11.03 3.26
C HIS A 30 10.95 -10.91 4.34
N ILE A 31 10.79 -10.00 5.31
CA ILE A 31 11.71 -9.89 6.45
C ILE A 31 11.72 -11.18 7.26
N LEU A 32 10.58 -11.84 7.41
CA LEU A 32 10.43 -13.07 8.22
C LEU A 32 10.58 -14.37 7.41
N LYS A 33 11.06 -14.32 6.17
CA LYS A 33 11.10 -15.46 5.22
C LYS A 33 11.76 -16.75 5.72
N ASP A 34 12.66 -16.64 6.70
CA ASP A 34 13.33 -17.80 7.29
C ASP A 34 12.58 -18.37 8.52
N ARG A 35 11.41 -17.82 8.85
CA ARG A 35 10.52 -18.32 9.90
C ARG A 35 9.33 -19.06 9.28
N ASN A 36 8.60 -19.79 10.10
CA ASN A 36 7.33 -20.38 9.70
C ASN A 36 6.27 -19.27 9.59
N VAL A 37 6.05 -18.77 8.36
CA VAL A 37 5.14 -17.65 8.07
C VAL A 37 3.99 -18.13 7.19
N LEU A 38 2.79 -17.72 7.55
CA LEU A 38 1.58 -17.88 6.76
C LEU A 38 1.01 -16.50 6.45
N CYS A 39 0.91 -16.13 5.19
CA CYS A 39 0.49 -14.80 4.75
C CYS A 39 -0.73 -14.87 3.84
N THR A 40 -1.73 -14.01 4.05
CA THR A 40 -2.91 -13.96 3.16
C THR A 40 -2.49 -13.72 1.71
N PRO A 41 -2.99 -14.51 0.75
CA PRO A 41 -2.74 -14.29 -0.67
C PRO A 41 -3.25 -12.92 -1.14
N ALA A 42 -2.82 -12.50 -2.32
CA ALA A 42 -3.34 -11.29 -2.96
C ALA A 42 -4.87 -11.35 -3.04
N TYR A 43 -5.52 -10.21 -2.77
CA TYR A 43 -6.98 -10.02 -2.77
C TYR A 43 -7.77 -10.78 -1.68
N VAL A 44 -7.12 -11.58 -0.84
CA VAL A 44 -7.77 -12.27 0.28
C VAL A 44 -7.69 -11.41 1.53
N ASN A 45 -8.68 -10.52 1.73
CA ASN A 45 -8.72 -9.55 2.82
C ASN A 45 -10.12 -9.34 3.41
N SER A 46 -11.12 -10.09 2.96
CA SER A 46 -12.48 -10.09 3.51
C SER A 46 -12.69 -11.20 4.54
N GLU A 47 -13.71 -11.07 5.42
CA GLU A 47 -14.03 -12.08 6.43
C GLU A 47 -14.15 -13.48 5.83
N MET A 48 -14.93 -13.62 4.77
CA MET A 48 -15.16 -14.91 4.11
C MET A 48 -13.87 -15.46 3.49
N GLY A 49 -13.14 -14.62 2.73
CA GLY A 49 -11.90 -15.03 2.07
C GLY A 49 -10.84 -15.47 3.06
N VAL A 50 -10.62 -14.70 4.13
CA VAL A 50 -9.64 -15.04 5.18
C VAL A 50 -10.07 -16.30 5.94
N SER A 51 -11.37 -16.46 6.24
CA SER A 51 -11.86 -17.66 6.91
C SER A 51 -11.64 -18.93 6.08
N GLN A 52 -11.97 -18.88 4.79
CA GLN A 52 -11.75 -20.01 3.87
C GLN A 52 -10.27 -20.32 3.71
N TRP A 53 -9.44 -19.31 3.60
CA TRP A 53 -8.00 -19.46 3.51
C TRP A 53 -7.42 -20.12 4.77
N LEU A 54 -7.79 -19.66 5.97
CA LEU A 54 -7.35 -20.29 7.24
C LEU A 54 -7.81 -21.76 7.36
N LEU A 55 -9.04 -22.05 6.96
CA LEU A 55 -9.57 -23.44 6.96
C LEU A 55 -8.79 -24.35 6.01
N LYS A 56 -8.26 -23.81 4.92
CA LYS A 56 -7.44 -24.57 3.95
C LYS A 56 -6.02 -24.76 4.42
N GLU A 57 -5.38 -23.72 4.95
CA GLU A 57 -3.94 -23.71 5.21
C GLU A 57 -3.55 -24.24 6.61
N LEU A 58 -4.34 -23.94 7.65
CA LEU A 58 -3.98 -24.33 9.02
C LEU A 58 -3.97 -25.85 9.26
N PRO A 59 -4.87 -26.67 8.68
CA PRO A 59 -4.85 -28.10 8.94
C PRO A 59 -3.56 -28.82 8.54
N SER A 60 -2.77 -28.24 7.63
CA SER A 60 -1.49 -28.80 7.17
C SER A 60 -0.29 -28.32 7.99
N ARG A 61 -0.50 -27.45 9.00
CA ARG A 61 0.56 -26.88 9.81
C ARG A 61 0.71 -27.62 11.14
N ASP A 62 1.93 -27.65 11.65
CA ASP A 62 2.19 -28.12 12.98
C ASP A 62 1.65 -27.12 14.01
N ARG A 63 0.92 -27.64 15.02
CA ARG A 63 0.28 -26.81 16.05
C ARG A 63 1.25 -26.40 17.16
N ASP A 64 2.33 -27.15 17.33
CA ASP A 64 3.32 -26.95 18.35
C ASP A 64 4.50 -26.08 17.91
N GLU A 65 4.59 -25.78 16.59
CA GLU A 65 5.59 -24.87 16.06
C GLU A 65 5.15 -23.40 16.18
N GLU A 66 6.14 -22.52 16.41
CA GLU A 66 5.93 -21.08 16.29
C GLU A 66 5.48 -20.75 14.86
N LEU A 67 4.34 -20.12 14.73
CA LEU A 67 3.77 -19.71 13.45
C LEU A 67 3.44 -18.21 13.48
N VAL A 68 3.90 -17.46 12.48
CA VAL A 68 3.48 -16.08 12.29
C VAL A 68 2.42 -16.03 11.18
N ILE A 69 1.22 -15.56 11.50
CA ILE A 69 0.12 -15.44 10.56
C ILE A 69 -0.08 -13.95 10.24
N ILE A 70 0.15 -13.55 9.00
CA ILE A 70 0.03 -12.17 8.54
C ILE A 70 -1.28 -12.05 7.76
N VAL A 71 -2.21 -11.22 8.26
CA VAL A 71 -3.56 -11.09 7.70
C VAL A 71 -3.78 -9.67 7.21
N GLU A 72 -3.94 -9.51 5.89
CA GLU A 72 -4.47 -8.28 5.31
C GLU A 72 -5.97 -8.18 5.59
N MET A 73 -6.42 -7.04 6.15
CA MET A 73 -7.80 -6.81 6.57
C MET A 73 -8.42 -5.64 5.78
N GLY A 74 -9.25 -5.95 4.81
CA GLY A 74 -10.08 -5.02 4.08
C GLY A 74 -11.42 -4.78 4.78
N ALA A 75 -12.02 -3.60 4.55
CA ALA A 75 -13.38 -3.32 4.95
C ALA A 75 -14.03 -2.27 4.05
N TYR A 76 -15.31 -2.43 3.82
CA TYR A 76 -16.20 -1.49 3.13
C TYR A 76 -17.28 -0.93 4.08
N ARG A 77 -17.41 -1.50 5.28
CA ARG A 77 -18.38 -1.09 6.32
C ARG A 77 -17.78 -1.26 7.71
N THR A 78 -18.30 -0.49 8.67
CA THR A 78 -18.03 -0.72 10.10
C THR A 78 -18.49 -2.11 10.52
N GLY A 79 -17.74 -2.75 11.42
CA GLY A 79 -17.99 -4.10 11.91
C GLY A 79 -17.25 -5.21 11.15
N GLU A 80 -16.74 -4.96 9.93
CA GLU A 80 -16.08 -6.00 9.14
C GLU A 80 -14.67 -6.32 9.66
N ILE A 81 -13.88 -5.33 10.07
CA ILE A 81 -12.58 -5.56 10.71
C ILE A 81 -12.77 -6.25 12.06
N LYS A 82 -13.77 -5.85 12.86
CA LYS A 82 -14.11 -6.51 14.12
C LYS A 82 -14.41 -7.99 13.93
N LYS A 83 -15.14 -8.34 12.89
CA LYS A 83 -15.43 -9.75 12.54
C LYS A 83 -14.13 -10.48 12.13
N LEU A 84 -13.30 -9.88 11.28
CA LEU A 84 -12.00 -10.44 10.93
C LEU A 84 -11.15 -10.69 12.18
N CYS A 85 -11.09 -9.74 13.11
CA CYS A 85 -10.39 -9.90 14.38
C CYS A 85 -10.99 -11.01 15.26
N SER A 86 -12.32 -11.18 15.24
CA SER A 86 -12.97 -12.28 16.00
C SER A 86 -12.57 -13.66 15.50
N VAL A 87 -12.28 -13.80 14.20
CA VAL A 87 -11.83 -15.04 13.55
C VAL A 87 -10.32 -15.25 13.75
N THR A 88 -9.52 -14.21 13.48
CA THR A 88 -8.06 -14.31 13.41
C THR A 88 -7.37 -14.13 14.75
N LYS A 89 -8.00 -13.43 15.71
CA LYS A 89 -7.46 -13.12 17.05
C LYS A 89 -6.06 -12.51 16.99
N PRO A 90 -5.90 -11.31 16.38
CA PRO A 90 -4.58 -10.70 16.23
C PRO A 90 -4.01 -10.29 17.59
N ALA A 91 -2.73 -10.62 17.81
CA ALA A 91 -1.92 -10.15 18.92
C ALA A 91 -1.21 -8.83 18.56
N MET A 92 -1.02 -8.59 17.26
CA MET A 92 -0.41 -7.37 16.73
C MET A 92 -1.32 -6.75 15.68
N GLY A 93 -1.40 -5.41 15.67
CA GLY A 93 -2.18 -4.63 14.71
C GLY A 93 -1.34 -3.57 14.02
N VAL A 94 -1.51 -3.43 12.71
CA VAL A 94 -0.81 -2.44 11.91
C VAL A 94 -1.83 -1.56 11.19
N ILE A 95 -1.74 -0.23 11.39
CA ILE A 95 -2.51 0.77 10.62
C ILE A 95 -1.55 1.50 9.69
N THR A 96 -1.69 1.29 8.38
CA THR A 96 -0.75 1.82 7.39
C THR A 96 -0.97 3.31 7.09
N PHE A 97 -2.05 3.63 6.43
CA PHE A 97 -2.42 4.99 6.07
C PHE A 97 -3.93 5.11 5.94
N ILE A 98 -4.52 6.17 6.45
CA ILE A 98 -5.94 6.50 6.30
C ILE A 98 -6.05 7.71 5.37
N GLY A 99 -6.68 7.51 4.23
CA GLY A 99 -6.92 8.55 3.22
C GLY A 99 -8.39 8.68 2.87
N SER A 100 -8.66 9.44 1.82
CA SER A 100 -10.03 9.67 1.32
C SER A 100 -10.58 8.50 0.46
N GLN A 101 -9.82 7.42 0.29
CA GLN A 101 -10.28 6.26 -0.48
C GLN A 101 -11.46 5.58 0.22
N HIS A 102 -12.46 5.17 -0.55
CA HIS A 102 -13.68 4.52 -0.07
C HIS A 102 -14.61 5.39 0.80
N ILE A 103 -14.37 6.71 0.95
CA ILE A 103 -15.27 7.59 1.71
C ILE A 103 -16.70 7.48 1.21
N ALA A 104 -16.91 7.33 -0.10
CA ALA A 104 -18.24 7.15 -0.67
C ALA A 104 -18.96 5.90 -0.14
N LEU A 105 -18.24 4.83 0.15
CA LEU A 105 -18.78 3.58 0.67
C LEU A 105 -19.06 3.65 2.18
N PHE A 106 -18.19 4.33 2.93
CA PHE A 106 -18.36 4.51 4.37
C PHE A 106 -19.30 5.66 4.72
N GLY A 107 -19.55 6.58 3.78
CA GLY A 107 -20.39 7.75 3.94
C GLY A 107 -19.72 8.94 4.64
N SER A 108 -18.67 8.73 5.44
CA SER A 108 -17.84 9.80 6.01
C SER A 108 -16.44 9.30 6.39
N GLN A 109 -15.53 10.25 6.63
CA GLN A 109 -14.16 9.97 7.07
C GLN A 109 -14.13 9.39 8.49
N GLU A 110 -15.02 9.86 9.36
CA GLU A 110 -15.14 9.37 10.74
C GLU A 110 -15.53 7.89 10.76
N ARG A 111 -16.49 7.47 9.90
CA ARG A 111 -16.88 6.07 9.77
C ARG A 111 -15.75 5.20 9.20
N LEU A 112 -14.97 5.74 8.27
CA LEU A 112 -13.78 5.06 7.75
C LEU A 112 -12.76 4.85 8.87
N CYS A 113 -12.43 5.89 9.66
CA CYS A 113 -11.56 5.81 10.83
C CYS A 113 -12.11 4.85 11.89
N GLN A 114 -13.43 4.89 12.13
CA GLN A 114 -14.08 3.94 13.04
C GLN A 114 -13.88 2.50 12.59
N ALA A 115 -14.15 2.19 11.33
CA ALA A 115 -14.01 0.84 10.79
C ALA A 115 -12.55 0.34 10.86
N LYS A 116 -11.57 1.18 10.51
CA LYS A 116 -10.15 0.78 10.58
C LYS A 116 -9.65 0.68 12.02
N GLY A 117 -10.14 1.57 12.92
CA GLY A 117 -9.83 1.54 14.34
C GLY A 117 -10.34 0.30 15.07
N GLU A 118 -11.30 -0.45 14.51
CA GLU A 118 -11.75 -1.73 15.06
C GLU A 118 -10.62 -2.75 15.25
N LEU A 119 -9.54 -2.65 14.45
CA LEU A 119 -8.35 -3.47 14.66
C LEU A 119 -7.70 -3.14 16.01
N LEU A 120 -7.48 -1.85 16.30
CA LEU A 120 -6.85 -1.42 17.55
C LEU A 120 -7.72 -1.77 18.77
N GLU A 121 -9.04 -1.58 18.66
CA GLU A 121 -10.02 -1.94 19.71
C GLU A 121 -10.05 -3.45 20.01
N SER A 122 -9.67 -4.28 19.02
CA SER A 122 -9.72 -5.74 19.11
C SER A 122 -8.42 -6.37 19.65
N LEU A 123 -7.36 -5.59 19.80
CA LEU A 123 -6.09 -6.10 20.32
C LEU A 123 -6.20 -6.39 21.83
N PRO A 124 -5.55 -7.47 22.32
CA PRO A 124 -5.46 -7.75 23.74
C PRO A 124 -4.55 -6.71 24.44
N GLU A 125 -4.66 -6.57 25.75
CA GLU A 125 -3.89 -5.59 26.54
C GLU A 125 -2.38 -5.83 26.48
N ASP A 126 -1.96 -7.09 26.37
CA ASP A 126 -0.56 -7.53 26.19
C ASP A 126 -0.11 -7.54 24.72
N GLY A 127 -0.99 -7.13 23.81
CA GLY A 127 -0.72 -7.02 22.38
C GLY A 127 0.21 -5.85 22.03
N LYS A 128 0.33 -5.57 20.74
CA LYS A 128 1.12 -4.44 20.22
C LYS A 128 0.48 -3.84 18.98
N ALA A 129 0.37 -2.52 18.96
CA ALA A 129 -0.07 -1.76 17.79
C ALA A 129 1.08 -1.01 17.13
N PHE A 130 1.02 -0.89 15.82
CA PHE A 130 1.95 -0.11 15.00
C PHE A 130 1.15 0.81 14.09
N ILE A 131 1.46 2.10 14.08
CA ILE A 131 0.70 3.08 13.32
C ILE A 131 1.60 4.02 12.54
N ASN A 132 1.10 4.55 11.45
CA ASN A 132 1.74 5.62 10.70
C ASN A 132 1.56 6.96 11.44
N GLY A 133 2.62 7.46 12.07
CA GLY A 133 2.65 8.71 12.83
C GLY A 133 2.62 9.97 11.95
N ASP A 134 2.99 9.87 10.67
CA ASP A 134 2.87 10.99 9.73
C ASP A 134 1.42 11.23 9.27
N ASN A 135 0.49 10.33 9.64
CA ASN A 135 -0.91 10.44 9.27
C ASN A 135 -1.78 10.80 10.48
N SER A 136 -2.26 12.03 10.52
CA SER A 136 -3.07 12.56 11.65
C SER A 136 -4.32 11.73 11.95
N LEU A 137 -4.90 11.05 10.94
CA LEU A 137 -6.04 10.17 11.14
C LEU A 137 -5.64 8.85 11.81
N CYS A 138 -4.43 8.34 11.54
CA CYS A 138 -3.89 7.19 12.28
C CYS A 138 -3.61 7.60 13.73
N GLU A 139 -3.01 8.77 13.95
CA GLU A 139 -2.74 9.31 15.27
C GLU A 139 -4.03 9.48 16.10
N SER A 140 -5.11 9.98 15.49
CA SER A 140 -6.42 10.17 16.17
C SER A 140 -7.08 8.87 16.64
N MET A 141 -6.58 7.72 16.21
CA MET A 141 -7.12 6.42 16.62
C MET A 141 -6.37 5.79 17.81
N LYS A 142 -5.30 6.41 18.32
CA LYS A 142 -4.50 5.89 19.45
C LYS A 142 -5.34 5.58 20.67
N ASP A 143 -6.29 6.44 21.01
CA ASP A 143 -7.17 6.29 22.18
C ASP A 143 -8.08 5.04 22.12
N LYS A 144 -8.22 4.42 20.95
CA LYS A 144 -8.96 3.18 20.78
C LYS A 144 -8.17 1.93 21.18
N CYS A 145 -6.86 2.06 21.33
CA CYS A 145 -5.95 0.96 21.63
C CYS A 145 -5.72 0.82 23.13
N ARG A 146 -5.85 -0.42 23.64
CA ARG A 146 -5.57 -0.73 25.06
C ARG A 146 -4.16 -1.25 25.29
N CYS A 147 -3.47 -1.65 24.22
CA CYS A 147 -2.10 -2.15 24.30
C CYS A 147 -1.08 -1.07 23.94
N ALA A 148 0.19 -1.39 24.12
CA ALA A 148 1.28 -0.49 23.76
C ALA A 148 1.30 -0.21 22.24
N ILE A 149 1.52 1.06 21.86
CA ILE A 149 1.60 1.52 20.49
C ILE A 149 3.05 1.88 20.17
N THR A 150 3.46 1.66 18.93
CA THR A 150 4.66 2.25 18.33
C THR A 150 4.23 3.00 17.07
N SER A 151 4.50 4.28 17.01
CA SER A 151 4.34 5.10 15.81
C SER A 151 5.60 5.07 14.97
N VAL A 152 5.45 5.10 13.64
CA VAL A 152 6.57 5.20 12.71
C VAL A 152 6.37 6.40 11.78
N GLY A 153 7.44 7.05 11.36
CA GLY A 153 7.32 8.25 10.55
C GLY A 153 8.62 8.77 9.94
N THR A 154 8.47 9.89 9.25
CA THR A 154 9.54 10.64 8.58
C THR A 154 9.49 12.13 8.92
N GLY A 155 8.51 12.53 9.73
CA GLY A 155 8.18 13.93 10.07
C GLY A 155 8.79 14.45 11.37
N GLY A 156 9.57 13.66 12.10
CA GLY A 156 10.25 14.07 13.33
C GLY A 156 9.40 13.95 14.61
N HIS A 157 8.32 13.16 14.60
CA HIS A 157 7.38 13.06 15.72
C HIS A 157 6.97 11.63 16.09
N ALA A 158 7.55 10.61 15.44
CA ALA A 158 7.22 9.21 15.70
C ALA A 158 8.27 8.51 16.59
N ASP A 159 7.89 7.36 17.15
CA ASP A 159 8.80 6.55 17.98
C ASP A 159 9.94 5.94 17.17
N LEU A 160 9.67 5.56 15.91
CA LEU A 160 10.67 5.14 14.93
C LEU A 160 10.67 6.13 13.76
N GLU A 161 11.79 6.83 13.57
CA GLU A 161 11.93 7.85 12.53
C GLU A 161 12.98 7.46 11.50
N ALA A 162 12.60 7.54 10.22
CA ALA A 162 13.56 7.49 9.13
C ALA A 162 14.04 8.89 8.76
N PHE A 163 15.31 9.01 8.47
CA PHE A 163 15.94 10.25 8.02
C PHE A 163 16.91 9.98 6.87
N ASP A 164 17.44 11.03 6.26
CA ASP A 164 18.29 10.95 5.06
C ASP A 164 17.63 10.09 3.96
N ILE A 165 16.35 10.39 3.67
CA ILE A 165 15.56 9.63 2.68
C ILE A 165 15.94 10.11 1.29
N GLU A 166 16.40 9.17 0.46
CA GLU A 166 16.79 9.41 -0.92
C GLU A 166 16.04 8.44 -1.85
N GLU A 167 15.44 8.98 -2.91
CA GLU A 167 14.93 8.21 -4.04
C GLU A 167 16.02 8.12 -5.10
N THR A 168 16.40 6.93 -5.49
CA THR A 168 17.44 6.67 -6.51
C THR A 168 16.84 5.87 -7.69
N GLY A 169 17.59 5.72 -8.77
CA GLY A 169 17.19 4.86 -9.89
C GLY A 169 16.99 3.39 -9.50
N ASP A 170 17.63 2.95 -8.41
CA ASP A 170 17.57 1.58 -7.89
C ASP A 170 16.59 1.43 -6.70
N GLY A 171 15.80 2.47 -6.37
CA GLY A 171 14.83 2.46 -5.29
C GLY A 171 15.13 3.46 -4.17
N ILE A 172 14.70 3.15 -2.96
CA ILE A 172 14.77 4.02 -1.79
C ILE A 172 15.96 3.68 -0.91
N ARG A 173 16.62 4.72 -0.40
CA ARG A 173 17.63 4.63 0.67
C ARG A 173 17.22 5.53 1.82
N PHE A 174 17.45 5.10 3.04
CA PHE A 174 17.22 5.90 4.24
C PHE A 174 18.04 5.37 5.41
N LYS A 175 18.05 6.13 6.51
CA LYS A 175 18.62 5.72 7.79
C LYS A 175 17.51 5.57 8.83
N LEU A 176 17.69 4.61 9.72
CA LEU A 176 16.93 4.45 10.95
C LEU A 176 17.97 4.31 12.08
N ASP A 177 18.13 5.32 12.89
CA ASP A 177 19.27 5.52 13.79
C ASP A 177 20.61 5.36 13.04
N GLN A 178 21.47 4.41 13.45
CA GLN A 178 22.75 4.14 12.81
C GLN A 178 22.67 3.13 11.64
N GLN A 179 21.49 2.53 11.42
CA GLN A 179 21.33 1.49 10.41
C GLN A 179 20.90 2.09 9.07
N HIS A 180 21.63 1.74 8.01
CA HIS A 180 21.28 2.09 6.64
C HIS A 180 20.39 1.03 6.01
N PHE A 181 19.35 1.49 5.31
CA PHE A 181 18.45 0.67 4.52
C PHE A 181 18.52 1.06 3.04
N SER A 182 18.43 0.07 2.17
CA SER A 182 18.35 0.25 0.72
C SER A 182 17.52 -0.87 0.14
N LEU A 183 16.48 -0.52 -0.64
CA LEU A 183 15.51 -1.46 -1.22
C LEU A 183 15.20 -1.07 -2.66
N ASN A 184 14.93 -2.06 -3.51
CA ASN A 184 14.31 -1.86 -4.82
C ASN A 184 12.78 -1.65 -4.64
N LEU A 185 12.42 -0.57 -3.99
CA LEU A 185 11.04 -0.12 -3.81
C LEU A 185 11.01 1.39 -4.04
N HIS A 186 10.09 1.87 -4.85
CA HIS A 186 10.00 3.26 -5.25
C HIS A 186 8.88 4.01 -4.53
N GLY A 187 8.98 5.35 -4.52
CA GLY A 187 8.03 6.24 -3.86
C GLY A 187 8.32 6.42 -2.37
N THR A 188 8.74 7.63 -1.98
CA THR A 188 9.11 7.97 -0.58
C THR A 188 8.00 7.67 0.44
N HIS A 189 6.72 7.66 0.00
CA HIS A 189 5.59 7.24 0.82
C HIS A 189 5.68 5.77 1.30
N ASN A 190 6.49 4.93 0.65
CA ASN A 190 6.71 3.56 1.08
C ASN A 190 7.68 3.45 2.26
N VAL A 191 8.40 4.52 2.62
CA VAL A 191 9.28 4.51 3.79
C VAL A 191 8.49 4.17 5.07
N THR A 192 7.31 4.76 5.26
CA THR A 192 6.45 4.43 6.41
C THR A 192 5.95 2.99 6.38
N ASN A 193 5.66 2.40 5.20
CA ASN A 193 5.30 0.98 5.08
C ASN A 193 6.49 0.08 5.46
N ILE A 194 7.71 0.46 5.09
CA ILE A 194 8.94 -0.26 5.45
C ILE A 194 9.18 -0.17 6.95
N LEU A 195 9.05 1.02 7.55
CA LEU A 195 9.21 1.22 8.99
C LEU A 195 8.20 0.40 9.81
N LEU A 196 6.93 0.33 9.37
CA LEU A 196 5.92 -0.52 9.99
C LEU A 196 6.33 -2.00 9.95
N ALA A 197 6.89 -2.46 8.83
CA ALA A 197 7.35 -3.83 8.69
C ALA A 197 8.57 -4.12 9.59
N ILE A 198 9.53 -3.20 9.68
CA ILE A 198 10.69 -3.28 10.58
C ILE A 198 10.21 -3.33 12.03
N ALA A 199 9.30 -2.45 12.45
CA ALA A 199 8.77 -2.40 13.80
C ALA A 199 8.09 -3.71 14.23
N VAL A 200 7.32 -4.33 13.32
CA VAL A 200 6.73 -5.67 13.54
C VAL A 200 7.82 -6.72 13.68
N ALA A 201 8.84 -6.71 12.82
CA ALA A 201 9.94 -7.67 12.86
C ALA A 201 10.77 -7.54 14.16
N GLU A 202 11.05 -6.32 14.62
CA GLU A 202 11.72 -6.07 15.92
C GLU A 202 10.91 -6.63 17.09
N LYS A 203 9.58 -6.42 17.09
CA LYS A 203 8.70 -6.99 18.12
C LYS A 203 8.72 -8.52 18.11
N LEU A 204 8.94 -9.13 16.95
CA LEU A 204 9.12 -10.57 16.79
C LEU A 204 10.57 -11.03 17.03
N GLY A 205 11.45 -10.15 17.53
CA GLY A 205 12.82 -10.48 17.93
C GLY A 205 13.85 -10.53 16.80
N LEU A 206 13.57 -9.89 15.65
CA LEU A 206 14.56 -9.72 14.59
C LEU A 206 15.21 -8.33 14.70
N ASP A 207 16.53 -8.29 14.70
CA ASP A 207 17.27 -7.03 14.77
C ASP A 207 17.23 -6.24 13.44
N ARG A 208 17.55 -4.93 13.51
CA ARG A 208 17.53 -4.02 12.36
C ARG A 208 18.53 -4.38 11.28
N ALA A 209 19.71 -4.86 11.66
CA ALA A 209 20.75 -5.23 10.70
C ALA A 209 20.29 -6.42 9.85
N SER A 210 19.69 -7.42 10.48
CA SER A 210 19.06 -8.56 9.81
C SER A 210 17.91 -8.12 8.90
N SER A 211 17.05 -7.22 9.38
CA SER A 211 15.97 -6.65 8.57
C SER A 211 16.52 -5.90 7.35
N ALA A 212 17.54 -5.07 7.52
CA ALA A 212 18.19 -4.34 6.44
C ALA A 212 18.83 -5.28 5.40
N ALA A 213 19.51 -6.34 5.86
CA ALA A 213 20.11 -7.33 4.97
C ALA A 213 19.06 -8.05 4.11
N ARG A 214 17.95 -8.44 4.70
CA ARG A 214 16.85 -9.15 3.99
C ARG A 214 16.13 -8.25 3.01
N LEU A 215 15.85 -7.00 3.40
CA LEU A 215 15.15 -6.03 2.56
C LEU A 215 15.88 -5.66 1.27
N ARG A 216 17.22 -5.85 1.19
CA ARG A 216 17.98 -5.63 -0.07
C ARG A 216 17.50 -6.51 -1.22
N SER A 217 16.95 -7.67 -0.95
CA SER A 217 16.41 -8.61 -1.93
C SER A 217 14.89 -8.55 -2.06
N PHE A 218 14.26 -7.51 -1.50
CA PHE A 218 12.81 -7.34 -1.62
C PHE A 218 12.44 -6.93 -3.04
N GLU A 219 11.46 -7.62 -3.59
CA GLU A 219 10.82 -7.25 -4.85
C GLU A 219 9.37 -6.82 -4.57
N PRO A 220 8.97 -5.64 -5.02
CA PRO A 220 7.62 -5.16 -4.79
C PRO A 220 6.59 -6.06 -5.47
N PRO A 221 5.40 -6.23 -4.88
CA PRO A 221 4.32 -6.94 -5.54
C PRO A 221 3.98 -6.30 -6.88
N HIS A 222 3.68 -7.12 -7.88
CA HIS A 222 3.25 -6.62 -9.18
C HIS A 222 2.05 -5.68 -9.04
N HIS A 223 1.97 -4.67 -9.90
CA HIS A 223 0.88 -3.70 -9.97
C HIS A 223 0.74 -2.77 -8.75
N THR A 224 1.70 -2.74 -7.82
CA THR A 224 1.67 -1.86 -6.65
C THR A 224 2.89 -0.95 -6.63
N PHE A 225 2.83 0.15 -7.36
CA PHE A 225 3.93 1.13 -7.49
C PHE A 225 5.27 0.44 -7.83
N SER A 226 5.24 -0.47 -8.78
CA SER A 226 6.43 -1.18 -9.25
C SER A 226 7.01 -0.49 -10.48
N VAL A 227 8.34 -0.38 -10.52
CA VAL A 227 9.07 0.22 -11.64
C VAL A 227 9.83 -0.86 -12.37
N HIS A 228 9.64 -0.96 -13.67
CA HIS A 228 10.35 -1.92 -14.52
C HIS A 228 10.71 -1.28 -15.87
N LYS A 229 11.69 -1.87 -16.54
CA LYS A 229 12.14 -1.43 -17.87
C LYS A 229 11.61 -2.38 -18.94
N HIS A 230 11.15 -1.82 -20.03
CA HIS A 230 10.87 -2.54 -21.27
C HIS A 230 11.73 -1.93 -22.39
N GLY A 231 12.87 -2.54 -22.66
CA GLY A 231 13.92 -1.91 -23.47
C GLY A 231 14.45 -0.66 -22.78
N SER A 232 14.38 0.49 -23.43
CA SER A 232 14.73 1.80 -22.87
C SER A 232 13.53 2.56 -22.30
N ILE A 233 12.29 2.02 -22.41
CA ILE A 233 11.09 2.59 -21.80
C ILE A 233 11.06 2.21 -20.33
N THR A 234 10.84 3.20 -19.47
CA THR A 234 10.58 2.95 -18.05
C THR A 234 9.07 2.94 -17.81
N VAL A 235 8.57 1.94 -17.10
CA VAL A 235 7.16 1.79 -16.76
C VAL A 235 7.00 1.83 -15.26
N LEU A 236 6.21 2.78 -14.76
CA LEU A 236 5.67 2.76 -13.40
C LEU A 236 4.30 2.09 -13.45
N ASP A 237 4.15 0.96 -12.77
CA ASP A 237 2.91 0.20 -12.69
C ASP A 237 2.28 0.34 -11.30
N ASP A 238 1.23 1.17 -11.20
CA ASP A 238 0.35 1.33 -10.01
C ASP A 238 -1.10 1.01 -10.43
N THR A 239 -1.27 -0.17 -11.06
CA THR A 239 -2.55 -0.57 -11.66
C THR A 239 -3.45 -1.37 -10.73
N HIS A 240 -2.97 -1.78 -9.55
CA HIS A 240 -3.75 -2.62 -8.64
C HIS A 240 -4.96 -1.89 -8.05
N ASN A 241 -4.76 -0.76 -7.40
CA ASN A 241 -5.85 0.00 -6.76
C ASN A 241 -5.40 1.43 -6.43
N ALA A 242 -5.38 2.30 -7.44
CA ALA A 242 -4.96 3.67 -7.26
C ALA A 242 -5.98 4.49 -6.45
N SER A 243 -5.44 5.33 -5.60
CA SER A 243 -6.15 6.35 -4.82
C SER A 243 -5.67 7.74 -5.23
N PRO A 244 -6.35 8.83 -4.83
CA PRO A 244 -5.85 10.18 -5.06
C PRO A 244 -4.43 10.40 -4.49
N SER A 245 -4.11 9.78 -3.35
CA SER A 245 -2.77 9.85 -2.73
C SER A 245 -1.73 9.06 -3.51
N SER A 246 -2.02 7.82 -3.95
CA SER A 246 -1.08 7.04 -4.76
C SER A 246 -0.86 7.66 -6.15
N PHE A 247 -1.91 8.23 -6.74
CA PHE A 247 -1.79 8.99 -7.99
C PHE A 247 -0.82 10.17 -7.84
N ARG A 248 -0.97 10.97 -6.77
CA ARG A 248 -0.03 12.07 -6.48
C ARG A 248 1.39 11.58 -6.21
N ALA A 249 1.55 10.42 -5.56
CA ALA A 249 2.85 9.80 -5.35
C ALA A 249 3.50 9.39 -6.68
N SER A 250 2.71 8.82 -7.62
CA SER A 250 3.18 8.50 -8.98
C SER A 250 3.64 9.75 -9.73
N LEU A 251 2.90 10.86 -9.62
CA LEU A 251 3.31 12.15 -10.21
C LEU A 251 4.59 12.69 -9.56
N ALA A 252 4.70 12.64 -8.24
CA ALA A 252 5.89 13.10 -7.52
C ALA A 252 7.13 12.32 -7.93
N TRP A 253 7.01 10.99 -8.04
CA TRP A 253 8.08 10.14 -8.53
C TRP A 253 8.43 10.46 -9.99
N ALA A 254 7.44 10.59 -10.87
CA ALA A 254 7.67 10.94 -12.27
C ALA A 254 8.38 12.29 -12.43
N LYS A 255 8.07 13.26 -11.56
CA LYS A 255 8.72 14.58 -11.56
C LYS A 255 10.24 14.49 -11.31
N SER A 256 10.68 13.56 -10.47
CA SER A 256 12.09 13.37 -10.15
C SER A 256 12.89 12.62 -11.25
N GLN A 257 12.19 11.99 -12.22
CA GLN A 257 12.84 11.20 -13.25
C GLN A 257 13.34 12.06 -14.42
N PRO A 258 14.63 11.96 -14.80
CA PRO A 258 15.18 12.66 -15.96
C PRO A 258 14.91 11.91 -17.28
N MET A 259 13.65 11.59 -17.55
CA MET A 259 13.25 10.81 -18.74
C MET A 259 12.78 11.72 -19.87
N GLY A 260 12.60 11.12 -21.07
CA GLY A 260 11.99 11.76 -22.24
C GLY A 260 10.57 12.24 -21.98
N GLN A 261 9.63 11.91 -22.85
CA GLN A 261 8.22 12.24 -22.60
C GLN A 261 7.67 11.39 -21.43
N LYS A 262 6.87 12.04 -20.58
CA LYS A 262 6.15 11.40 -19.47
C LYS A 262 4.69 11.24 -19.83
N ILE A 263 4.29 10.00 -20.03
CA ILE A 263 2.97 9.62 -20.52
C ILE A 263 2.20 8.93 -19.40
N LEU A 264 1.01 9.46 -19.10
CA LEU A 264 0.09 8.86 -18.14
C LEU A 264 -1.00 8.08 -18.87
N ILE A 265 -1.18 6.80 -18.53
CA ILE A 265 -2.36 6.02 -18.91
C ILE A 265 -3.20 5.71 -17.67
N THR A 266 -4.49 6.01 -17.73
CA THR A 266 -5.42 5.82 -16.61
C THR A 266 -6.86 5.61 -17.07
N PRO A 267 -7.67 4.79 -16.39
CA PRO A 267 -9.12 4.76 -16.58
C PRO A 267 -9.85 5.87 -15.81
N GLY A 268 -9.13 6.67 -15.01
CA GLY A 268 -9.64 7.48 -13.92
C GLY A 268 -9.68 6.69 -12.61
N LEU A 269 -9.99 7.37 -11.53
CA LEU A 269 -10.15 6.78 -10.20
C LEU A 269 -11.63 6.46 -9.95
N ILE A 270 -11.87 5.39 -9.22
CA ILE A 270 -13.22 4.92 -8.88
C ILE A 270 -13.50 5.13 -7.38
N GLU A 271 -14.79 4.96 -6.99
CA GLU A 271 -15.23 5.01 -5.59
C GLU A 271 -15.04 6.37 -4.90
N LEU A 272 -15.01 7.46 -5.68
CA LEU A 272 -14.87 8.83 -5.20
C LEU A 272 -16.21 9.49 -4.85
N GLY A 273 -17.33 8.88 -5.24
CA GLY A 273 -18.69 9.38 -4.94
C GLY A 273 -18.93 10.79 -5.49
N ARG A 274 -19.48 11.68 -4.65
CA ARG A 274 -19.83 13.06 -5.06
C ARG A 274 -18.62 13.94 -5.38
N ASP A 275 -17.43 13.53 -4.95
CA ASP A 275 -16.18 14.27 -5.15
C ASP A 275 -15.44 13.89 -6.45
N GLU A 276 -16.00 12.99 -7.26
CA GLU A 276 -15.34 12.43 -8.45
C GLU A 276 -14.80 13.52 -9.39
N ASP A 277 -15.64 14.45 -9.80
CA ASP A 277 -15.23 15.53 -10.73
C ASP A 277 -14.22 16.48 -10.08
N ARG A 278 -14.42 16.85 -8.82
CA ARG A 278 -13.50 17.73 -8.10
C ARG A 278 -12.10 17.09 -8.00
N ILE A 279 -12.04 15.83 -7.59
CA ILE A 279 -10.78 15.10 -7.43
C ILE A 279 -10.09 14.93 -8.77
N HIS A 280 -10.80 14.54 -9.84
CA HIS A 280 -10.18 14.39 -11.15
C HIS A 280 -9.65 15.71 -11.69
N ARG A 281 -10.35 16.84 -11.50
CA ARG A 281 -9.85 18.18 -11.85
C ARG A 281 -8.59 18.53 -11.08
N GLU A 282 -8.55 18.25 -9.77
CA GLU A 282 -7.36 18.47 -8.96
C GLU A 282 -6.17 17.61 -9.42
N LEU A 283 -6.41 16.35 -9.81
CA LEU A 283 -5.36 15.45 -10.34
C LEU A 283 -4.88 15.94 -11.72
N GLY A 284 -5.77 16.44 -12.57
CA GLY A 284 -5.41 17.11 -13.83
C GLY A 284 -4.49 18.29 -13.57
N THR A 285 -4.86 19.16 -12.63
CA THR A 285 -4.03 20.32 -12.23
C THR A 285 -2.68 19.89 -11.68
N ALA A 286 -2.64 18.84 -10.84
CA ALA A 286 -1.41 18.32 -10.28
C ALA A 286 -0.48 17.69 -11.33
N SER A 287 -0.99 17.28 -12.48
CA SER A 287 -0.23 16.69 -13.58
C SER A 287 0.49 17.74 -14.43
N ASN A 288 0.12 19.04 -14.32
CA ASN A 288 0.72 20.12 -15.11
C ASN A 288 2.22 20.28 -14.80
N GLY A 289 3.00 20.45 -15.87
CA GLY A 289 4.47 20.58 -15.75
C GLY A 289 5.20 19.29 -15.35
N ILE A 290 4.47 18.16 -15.26
CA ILE A 290 5.02 16.84 -14.97
C ILE A 290 4.75 15.88 -16.13
N ILE A 291 3.49 15.81 -16.57
CA ILE A 291 3.02 14.89 -17.60
C ILE A 291 2.89 15.64 -18.94
N ASP A 292 3.44 15.07 -19.99
CA ASP A 292 3.39 15.66 -21.34
C ASP A 292 2.13 15.18 -22.10
N ARG A 293 1.67 13.96 -21.84
CA ARG A 293 0.57 13.32 -22.56
C ARG A 293 -0.25 12.43 -21.65
N VAL A 294 -1.58 12.53 -21.74
CA VAL A 294 -2.51 11.72 -20.96
C VAL A 294 -3.39 10.88 -21.87
N ILE A 295 -3.50 9.59 -21.59
CA ILE A 295 -4.31 8.60 -22.30
C ILE A 295 -5.35 8.05 -21.33
N PHE A 296 -6.62 8.37 -21.56
CA PHE A 296 -7.73 7.79 -20.78
C PHE A 296 -8.24 6.51 -21.42
N THR A 297 -8.28 5.41 -20.65
CA THR A 297 -8.88 4.14 -21.05
C THR A 297 -10.35 4.02 -20.61
N GLY A 298 -10.80 4.85 -19.68
CA GLY A 298 -12.16 4.94 -19.15
C GLY A 298 -12.86 6.24 -19.56
N LYS A 299 -14.13 6.35 -19.14
CA LYS A 299 -14.94 7.57 -19.38
C LYS A 299 -15.10 8.41 -18.10
N HIS A 300 -15.03 7.77 -16.93
CA HIS A 300 -15.26 8.43 -15.63
C HIS A 300 -14.14 9.43 -15.32
N GLY A 301 -14.52 10.63 -14.92
CA GLY A 301 -13.60 11.69 -14.54
C GLY A 301 -12.75 12.29 -15.66
N ARG A 302 -12.83 11.77 -16.92
CA ARG A 302 -12.00 12.24 -18.03
C ARG A 302 -12.19 13.72 -18.32
N ASN A 303 -13.44 14.20 -18.42
CA ASN A 303 -13.73 15.60 -18.73
C ASN A 303 -13.25 16.51 -17.59
N ALA A 304 -13.52 16.15 -16.36
CA ALA A 304 -13.07 16.91 -15.19
C ALA A 304 -11.54 16.95 -15.09
N PHE A 305 -10.85 15.84 -15.40
CA PHE A 305 -9.40 15.80 -15.47
C PHE A 305 -8.88 16.76 -16.57
N ALA A 306 -9.49 16.72 -17.76
CA ALA A 306 -9.11 17.57 -18.88
C ALA A 306 -9.33 19.07 -18.59
N GLU A 307 -10.33 19.44 -17.78
CA GLU A 307 -10.52 20.81 -17.32
C GLU A 307 -9.36 21.31 -16.43
N GLY A 308 -8.70 20.42 -15.70
CA GLY A 308 -7.57 20.77 -14.85
C GLY A 308 -6.21 20.66 -15.54
N PHE A 309 -6.10 19.88 -16.62
CA PHE A 309 -4.84 19.59 -17.29
C PHE A 309 -4.64 20.50 -18.52
N ASN A 310 -3.48 21.15 -18.61
CA ASN A 310 -3.17 22.09 -19.69
C ASN A 310 -2.74 21.42 -21.01
N GLY A 311 -2.49 20.10 -20.98
CA GLY A 311 -2.05 19.35 -22.15
C GLY A 311 -3.19 18.59 -22.85
N SER A 312 -2.83 17.71 -23.79
CA SER A 312 -3.81 16.88 -24.50
C SER A 312 -4.23 15.67 -23.66
N VAL A 313 -5.56 15.44 -23.62
CA VAL A 313 -6.16 14.22 -23.03
C VAL A 313 -6.76 13.40 -24.14
N GLU A 314 -6.09 12.31 -24.48
CA GLU A 314 -6.50 11.39 -25.53
C GLU A 314 -7.41 10.29 -24.95
N THR A 315 -8.29 9.73 -25.79
CA THR A 315 -9.03 8.51 -25.45
C THR A 315 -8.29 7.32 -26.06
N PHE A 316 -8.09 6.28 -25.29
CA PHE A 316 -7.46 5.06 -25.79
C PHE A 316 -8.26 4.50 -26.98
N GLY A 317 -7.61 4.36 -28.13
CA GLY A 317 -8.26 3.97 -29.38
C GLY A 317 -7.25 3.51 -30.43
N LYS A 318 -7.71 3.37 -31.70
CA LYS A 318 -6.87 2.88 -32.80
C LYS A 318 -5.73 3.85 -33.18
N GLU A 319 -5.91 5.14 -32.92
CA GLU A 319 -5.00 6.22 -33.34
C GLU A 319 -3.99 6.61 -32.25
N VAL A 320 -4.02 5.97 -31.08
CA VAL A 320 -3.06 6.27 -30.00
C VAL A 320 -1.66 5.86 -30.45
N SER A 321 -0.75 6.82 -30.50
CA SER A 321 0.65 6.60 -30.89
C SER A 321 1.37 5.75 -29.85
N ALA A 322 2.24 4.85 -30.33
CA ALA A 322 3.13 4.09 -29.46
C ALA A 322 4.09 5.01 -28.69
N ILE A 323 4.54 4.53 -27.57
CA ILE A 323 5.55 5.18 -26.72
C ILE A 323 6.91 5.00 -27.37
N LYS A 324 7.76 5.97 -27.26
CA LYS A 324 9.10 5.96 -27.85
C LYS A 324 10.13 5.48 -26.86
N GLU A 325 11.26 5.03 -27.39
CA GLU A 325 12.42 4.74 -26.57
C GLU A 325 12.84 5.95 -25.73
N GLY A 326 13.20 5.69 -24.46
CA GLY A 326 13.60 6.72 -23.51
C GLY A 326 12.44 7.43 -22.82
N ASP A 327 11.18 7.14 -23.17
CA ASP A 327 10.00 7.70 -22.50
C ASP A 327 9.69 7.00 -21.16
N LEU A 328 8.88 7.68 -20.35
CA LEU A 328 8.32 7.18 -19.10
C LEU A 328 6.81 6.96 -19.25
N LEU A 329 6.35 5.74 -19.01
CA LEU A 329 4.93 5.38 -18.94
C LEU A 329 4.49 5.23 -17.49
N LEU A 330 3.53 6.05 -17.06
CA LEU A 330 2.84 5.89 -15.77
C LEU A 330 1.50 5.18 -16.01
N CYS A 331 1.36 3.98 -15.45
CA CYS A 331 0.11 3.21 -15.48
C CYS A 331 -0.55 3.35 -14.11
N VAL A 332 -1.60 4.18 -13.98
CA VAL A 332 -2.22 4.49 -12.69
C VAL A 332 -3.72 4.18 -12.73
N GLY A 333 -4.18 3.36 -11.78
CA GLY A 333 -5.56 2.85 -11.74
C GLY A 333 -5.70 1.55 -12.53
N ARG A 334 -6.89 0.99 -12.59
CA ARG A 334 -7.15 -0.34 -13.18
C ARG A 334 -6.96 -0.37 -14.70
N VAL A 335 -5.73 -0.13 -15.15
CA VAL A 335 -5.33 -0.28 -16.56
C VAL A 335 -5.09 -1.76 -16.86
N SER A 336 -5.66 -2.27 -17.94
CA SER A 336 -5.43 -3.67 -18.32
C SER A 336 -4.07 -3.85 -19.00
N GLN A 337 -3.44 -5.01 -18.81
CA GLN A 337 -2.17 -5.36 -19.47
C GLN A 337 -2.25 -5.18 -21.00
N LYS A 338 -3.37 -5.54 -21.61
CA LYS A 338 -3.60 -5.34 -23.06
C LYS A 338 -3.48 -3.89 -23.51
N HIS A 339 -3.83 -2.92 -22.64
CA HIS A 339 -3.66 -1.50 -22.97
C HIS A 339 -2.19 -1.11 -22.91
N ILE A 340 -1.45 -1.64 -21.94
CA ILE A 340 -0.02 -1.39 -21.76
C ILE A 340 0.77 -2.00 -22.92
N ASP A 341 0.56 -3.27 -23.23
CA ASP A 341 1.24 -4.01 -24.29
C ASP A 341 1.05 -3.37 -25.68
N ARG A 342 -0.06 -2.66 -25.87
CA ARG A 342 -0.33 -1.98 -27.14
C ARG A 342 0.41 -0.65 -27.28
N LEU A 343 0.79 -0.04 -26.18
CA LEU A 343 1.53 1.25 -26.17
C LEU A 343 3.04 1.02 -26.24
N ILE A 344 3.51 -0.10 -25.73
CA ILE A 344 4.93 -0.47 -25.74
C ILE A 344 5.18 -1.26 -27.04
N PRO A 345 6.15 -0.84 -27.86
CA PRO A 345 6.47 -1.48 -29.14
C PRO A 345 7.01 -2.90 -29.02
#